data_06ebc059fc0f08bb9f7dc5c5fce96c56
#
_entry.id   06ebc059fc0f08bb9f7dc5c5fce96c56
#
_cell.length_a   1.000
_cell.length_b   1.000
_cell.length_c   1.000
_cell.angle_alpha   90.00
_cell.angle_beta   90.00
_cell.angle_gamma   90.00
#
_symmetry.space_group_name_H-M   'P 1'
#
loop_
_entity.id
_entity.type
_entity.pdbx_description
1 polymer ?
#
loop_
_entity_poly.entity_id
_entity_poly.type
_entity_poly.pdbx_seq_one_letter_code
_entity_poly.pdbx_strand_id
1 'polypeptide(L)'
;MPFKGIGYAVPMGSSPAELAGNLHTLIDCGYDTVEVEPDTWRMWLGGRTDQRRLKQLAAVLDKFRDRLGYTLHLPGETNMFDIADLEYHQRLLEAGLEVGKAVGATALAYHAGYRLTLPAGTSKPMQELMARERDILLSYADEVAGWGGNISIETHGFIENASYTAFPEPHARFVESLDHPGIGVCIDFGHSFLASQWYGFDYLEGIARLAPLTTHFHVQDNMGISAYSGRTSFALGRGDLHMGPGEGAVPFDAVFSAIDFPKEPVFMLEALRYDLHDGAPERMFAEAKRLAGLRG
;
A
#
# COMPACT_ATOMS: atom_id res chain seq x y z
N MET A 1 14.85 1.32 16.15
CA MET A 1 14.10 0.27 15.40
C MET A 1 14.50 0.41 13.94
N PRO A 2 14.53 -0.66 13.14
CA PRO A 2 14.88 -0.58 11.71
C PRO A 2 13.76 0.02 10.84
N PHE A 3 12.73 0.56 11.45
CA PHE A 3 11.54 1.15 10.82
C PHE A 3 11.26 2.53 11.39
N LYS A 4 10.68 3.42 10.60
CA LYS A 4 10.27 4.76 11.01
C LYS A 4 9.09 4.77 11.98
N GLY A 5 8.33 3.68 12.05
CA GLY A 5 7.17 3.52 12.93
C GLY A 5 6.46 2.19 12.69
N ILE A 6 5.54 1.84 13.58
CA ILE A 6 4.62 0.71 13.42
C ILE A 6 3.21 1.26 13.28
N GLY A 7 2.61 1.02 12.12
CA GLY A 7 1.30 1.53 11.76
C GLY A 7 0.25 0.47 11.56
N TYR A 8 -0.99 0.94 11.42
CA TYR A 8 -2.16 0.12 11.10
C TYR A 8 -3.02 0.84 10.05
N ALA A 9 -3.47 0.12 9.02
CA ALA A 9 -4.46 0.61 8.07
C ALA A 9 -5.80 0.80 8.81
N VAL A 10 -6.14 2.05 9.12
CA VAL A 10 -7.24 2.34 10.05
C VAL A 10 -8.59 2.10 9.37
N PRO A 11 -9.49 1.29 9.98
CA PRO A 11 -10.87 1.26 9.54
C PRO A 11 -11.48 2.65 9.63
N MET A 12 -11.83 3.21 8.47
CA MET A 12 -12.32 4.60 8.37
C MET A 12 -13.65 4.83 9.09
N GLY A 13 -14.42 3.75 9.30
CA GLY A 13 -15.75 3.84 9.83
C GLY A 13 -16.72 4.59 8.91
N SER A 14 -17.95 4.78 9.38
CA SER A 14 -19.02 5.46 8.63
C SER A 14 -19.13 6.96 8.95
N SER A 15 -18.37 7.44 9.95
CA SER A 15 -18.46 8.80 10.46
C SER A 15 -17.14 9.32 11.05
N PRO A 16 -16.97 10.66 11.13
CA PRO A 16 -15.84 11.28 11.83
C PRO A 16 -15.68 10.83 13.29
N ALA A 17 -16.77 10.54 13.99
CA ALA A 17 -16.73 10.10 15.38
C ALA A 17 -16.22 8.65 15.51
N GLU A 18 -16.62 7.79 14.60
CA GLU A 18 -16.15 6.41 14.55
C GLU A 18 -14.66 6.34 14.19
N LEU A 19 -14.21 7.10 13.18
CA LEU A 19 -12.80 7.22 12.87
C LEU A 19 -11.98 7.69 14.09
N ALA A 20 -12.45 8.73 14.79
CA ALA A 20 -11.76 9.21 15.97
C ALA A 20 -11.69 8.14 17.09
N GLY A 21 -12.73 7.33 17.26
CA GLY A 21 -12.72 6.20 18.18
C GLY A 21 -11.68 5.14 17.80
N ASN A 22 -11.62 4.79 16.53
CA ASN A 22 -10.64 3.85 15.99
C ASN A 22 -9.19 4.34 16.19
N LEU A 23 -8.94 5.63 15.95
CA LEU A 23 -7.62 6.23 16.18
C LEU A 23 -7.22 6.18 17.66
N HIS A 24 -8.15 6.43 18.60
CA HIS A 24 -7.87 6.27 20.03
C HIS A 24 -7.49 4.83 20.37
N THR A 25 -8.25 3.85 19.87
CA THR A 25 -7.96 2.43 20.10
C THR A 25 -6.55 2.07 19.63
N LEU A 26 -6.17 2.49 18.42
CA LEU A 26 -4.83 2.19 17.88
C LEU A 26 -3.72 2.87 18.70
N ILE A 27 -3.92 4.11 19.12
CA ILE A 27 -2.98 4.80 20.04
C ILE A 27 -2.82 4.03 21.34
N ASP A 28 -3.91 3.55 21.93
CA ASP A 28 -3.89 2.81 23.19
C ASP A 28 -3.19 1.45 23.05
N CYS A 29 -3.23 0.84 21.85
CA CYS A 29 -2.45 -0.35 21.50
C CYS A 29 -0.96 -0.06 21.29
N GLY A 30 -0.55 1.21 21.12
CA GLY A 30 0.84 1.63 20.97
C GLY A 30 1.27 1.96 19.54
N TYR A 31 0.36 1.99 18.58
CA TYR A 31 0.67 2.42 17.20
C TYR A 31 1.02 3.91 17.15
N ASP A 32 2.00 4.26 16.33
CA ASP A 32 2.47 5.63 16.15
C ASP A 32 2.19 6.18 14.74
N THR A 33 1.70 5.35 13.85
CA THR A 33 1.36 5.71 12.47
C THR A 33 0.04 5.04 12.08
N VAL A 34 -0.73 5.68 11.22
CA VAL A 34 -1.91 5.06 10.60
C VAL A 34 -1.93 5.33 9.11
N GLU A 35 -2.40 4.34 8.38
CA GLU A 35 -2.75 4.53 6.98
C GLU A 35 -4.23 4.85 6.84
N VAL A 36 -4.51 5.83 6.01
CA VAL A 36 -5.87 6.33 5.73
C VAL A 36 -6.30 5.83 4.35
N GLU A 37 -7.48 5.21 4.27
CA GLU A 37 -8.10 4.73 3.04
C GLU A 37 -9.41 5.48 2.75
N PRO A 38 -9.37 6.65 2.11
CA PRO A 38 -10.54 7.53 1.96
C PRO A 38 -11.65 7.01 1.05
N ASP A 39 -11.42 5.93 0.31
CA ASP A 39 -12.39 5.31 -0.60
C ASP A 39 -13.71 4.97 0.11
N THR A 40 -13.63 4.47 1.32
CA THR A 40 -14.80 4.12 2.14
C THR A 40 -15.70 5.32 2.45
N TRP A 41 -15.15 6.52 2.47
CA TRP A 41 -15.90 7.77 2.65
C TRP A 41 -16.40 8.37 1.34
N ARG A 42 -16.25 7.65 0.21
CA ARG A 42 -16.60 8.16 -1.12
C ARG A 42 -15.95 9.52 -1.37
N MET A 43 -14.66 9.61 -1.07
CA MET A 43 -13.89 10.84 -1.18
C MET A 43 -13.81 11.34 -2.64
N TRP A 44 -13.84 10.39 -3.57
CA TRP A 44 -13.63 10.64 -4.99
C TRP A 44 -14.95 10.66 -5.76
N LEU A 45 -15.40 11.82 -6.20
CA LEU A 45 -16.60 11.95 -7.00
C LEU A 45 -16.25 12.42 -8.41
N GLY A 46 -16.38 11.53 -9.41
CA GLY A 46 -16.03 11.82 -10.80
C GLY A 46 -14.54 12.15 -11.01
N GLY A 47 -13.65 11.49 -10.25
CA GLY A 47 -12.20 11.74 -10.28
C GLY A 47 -11.77 13.03 -9.58
N ARG A 48 -12.59 13.59 -8.68
CA ARG A 48 -12.27 14.81 -7.92
C ARG A 48 -12.53 14.62 -6.44
N THR A 49 -11.77 15.31 -5.62
CA THR A 49 -11.93 15.31 -4.16
C THR A 49 -13.24 15.98 -3.73
N ASP A 50 -14.03 15.30 -2.89
CA ASP A 50 -15.14 15.95 -2.17
C ASP A 50 -14.55 16.82 -1.06
N GLN A 51 -14.51 18.13 -1.29
CA GLN A 51 -13.90 19.12 -0.39
C GLN A 51 -14.55 19.16 1.00
N ARG A 52 -15.82 18.83 1.12
CA ARG A 52 -16.49 18.75 2.42
C ARG A 52 -15.96 17.56 3.23
N ARG A 53 -15.81 16.42 2.57
CA ARG A 53 -15.28 15.20 3.20
C ARG A 53 -13.80 15.34 3.54
N LEU A 54 -13.02 15.96 2.68
CA LEU A 54 -11.64 16.28 2.96
C LEU A 54 -11.49 17.15 4.22
N LYS A 55 -12.30 18.20 4.35
CA LYS A 55 -12.31 19.05 5.56
C LYS A 55 -12.70 18.27 6.81
N GLN A 56 -13.65 17.33 6.70
CA GLN A 56 -14.04 16.47 7.82
C GLN A 56 -12.92 15.54 8.22
N LEU A 57 -12.25 14.91 7.26
CA LEU A 57 -11.12 14.02 7.49
C LEU A 57 -9.96 14.77 8.16
N ALA A 58 -9.51 15.88 7.56
CA ALA A 58 -8.43 16.69 8.11
C ALA A 58 -8.74 17.15 9.54
N ALA A 59 -9.96 17.59 9.81
CA ALA A 59 -10.37 18.02 11.16
C ALA A 59 -10.39 16.90 12.19
N VAL A 60 -10.57 15.64 11.80
CA VAL A 60 -10.37 14.49 12.70
C VAL A 60 -8.89 14.25 12.94
N LEU A 61 -8.12 14.09 11.86
CA LEU A 61 -6.70 13.72 11.93
C LEU A 61 -5.87 14.79 12.66
N ASP A 62 -6.19 16.08 12.49
CA ASP A 62 -5.50 17.18 13.17
C ASP A 62 -5.50 17.08 14.70
N LYS A 63 -6.50 16.41 15.29
CA LYS A 63 -6.58 16.20 16.74
C LYS A 63 -5.56 15.19 17.27
N PHE A 64 -4.95 14.41 16.39
CA PHE A 64 -4.03 13.33 16.74
C PHE A 64 -2.61 13.52 16.19
N ARG A 65 -2.31 14.67 15.53
CA ARG A 65 -1.01 14.91 14.89
C ARG A 65 0.19 14.92 15.84
N ASP A 66 -0.05 15.15 17.11
CA ASP A 66 0.99 15.08 18.16
C ASP A 66 1.29 13.62 18.57
N ARG A 67 0.45 12.67 18.18
CA ARG A 67 0.53 11.27 18.56
C ARG A 67 0.72 10.31 17.36
N LEU A 68 0.20 10.66 16.18
CA LEU A 68 0.17 9.80 15.01
C LEU A 68 0.81 10.46 13.78
N GLY A 69 1.68 9.72 13.11
CA GLY A 69 2.03 9.96 11.71
C GLY A 69 0.95 9.42 10.77
N TYR A 70 0.94 9.92 9.54
CA TYR A 70 -0.04 9.50 8.53
C TYR A 70 0.64 8.99 7.27
N THR A 71 0.10 7.90 6.73
CA THR A 71 0.28 7.46 5.35
C THR A 71 -1.08 7.42 4.67
N LEU A 72 -1.13 7.28 3.37
CA LEU A 72 -2.36 7.28 2.61
C LEU A 72 -2.33 6.17 1.57
N HIS A 73 -3.37 5.36 1.52
CA HIS A 73 -3.64 4.55 0.34
C HIS A 73 -4.27 5.44 -0.73
N LEU A 74 -3.61 5.59 -1.87
CA LEU A 74 -4.16 6.32 -3.03
C LEU A 74 -5.39 5.57 -3.56
N PRO A 75 -6.28 6.23 -4.34
CA PRO A 75 -7.48 5.57 -4.86
C PRO A 75 -7.14 4.25 -5.54
N GLY A 76 -7.62 3.15 -5.00
CA GLY A 76 -7.21 1.78 -5.38
C GLY A 76 -7.55 1.40 -6.83
N GLU A 77 -8.52 2.09 -7.44
CA GLU A 77 -8.92 1.86 -8.84
C GLU A 77 -8.14 2.72 -9.86
N THR A 78 -7.12 3.47 -9.41
CA THR A 78 -6.26 4.24 -10.32
C THR A 78 -5.50 3.28 -11.24
N ASN A 79 -5.60 3.49 -12.58
CA ASN A 79 -4.96 2.62 -13.56
C ASN A 79 -4.41 3.41 -14.76
N MET A 80 -3.13 3.73 -14.74
CA MET A 80 -2.48 4.49 -15.83
C MET A 80 -2.32 3.69 -17.14
N PHE A 81 -2.66 2.39 -17.13
CA PHE A 81 -2.68 1.55 -18.32
C PHE A 81 -4.02 1.58 -19.05
N ASP A 82 -5.06 2.09 -18.43
CA ASP A 82 -6.34 2.33 -19.10
C ASP A 82 -6.28 3.58 -19.96
N ILE A 83 -5.95 3.38 -21.24
CA ILE A 83 -5.78 4.49 -22.21
C ILE A 83 -7.13 5.13 -22.55
N ALA A 84 -8.21 4.37 -22.48
CA ALA A 84 -9.54 4.88 -22.84
C ALA A 84 -10.02 5.95 -21.86
N ASP A 85 -9.71 5.77 -20.58
CA ASP A 85 -10.11 6.67 -19.50
C ASP A 85 -8.92 7.32 -18.76
N LEU A 86 -7.75 7.42 -19.43
CA LEU A 86 -6.51 7.91 -18.83
C LEU A 86 -6.66 9.26 -18.13
N GLU A 87 -7.39 10.21 -18.72
CA GLU A 87 -7.63 11.52 -18.12
C GLU A 87 -8.43 11.42 -16.81
N TYR A 88 -9.35 10.46 -16.70
CA TYR A 88 -10.07 10.19 -15.46
C TYR A 88 -9.12 9.66 -14.39
N HIS A 89 -8.25 8.70 -14.73
CA HIS A 89 -7.28 8.12 -13.82
C HIS A 89 -6.23 9.13 -13.35
N GLN A 90 -5.80 10.04 -14.22
CA GLN A 90 -4.90 11.14 -13.83
C GLN A 90 -5.59 12.09 -12.84
N ARG A 91 -6.84 12.51 -13.09
CA ARG A 91 -7.60 13.32 -12.13
C ARG A 91 -7.80 12.60 -10.79
N LEU A 92 -7.98 11.28 -10.82
CA LEU A 92 -8.13 10.48 -9.61
C LEU A 92 -6.81 10.45 -8.81
N LEU A 93 -5.67 10.31 -9.48
CA LEU A 93 -4.36 10.44 -8.85
C LEU A 93 -4.18 11.84 -8.24
N GLU A 94 -4.46 12.90 -8.98
CA GLU A 94 -4.38 14.29 -8.49
C GLU A 94 -5.23 14.49 -7.23
N ALA A 95 -6.47 13.96 -7.23
CA ALA A 95 -7.34 13.99 -6.07
C ALA A 95 -6.74 13.26 -4.87
N GLY A 96 -6.12 12.10 -5.09
CA GLY A 96 -5.40 11.36 -4.05
C GLY A 96 -4.22 12.14 -3.48
N LEU A 97 -3.42 12.77 -4.35
CA LEU A 97 -2.29 13.62 -3.94
C LEU A 97 -2.75 14.86 -3.14
N GLU A 98 -3.88 15.48 -3.55
CA GLU A 98 -4.50 16.58 -2.79
C GLU A 98 -4.84 16.15 -1.35
N VAL A 99 -5.45 14.99 -1.19
CA VAL A 99 -5.77 14.43 0.13
C VAL A 99 -4.49 14.13 0.90
N GLY A 100 -3.51 13.46 0.29
CA GLY A 100 -2.22 13.13 0.90
C GLY A 100 -1.51 14.38 1.46
N LYS A 101 -1.46 15.44 0.67
CA LYS A 101 -0.91 16.74 1.08
C LYS A 101 -1.69 17.35 2.25
N ALA A 102 -3.01 17.34 2.18
CA ALA A 102 -3.87 17.93 3.21
C ALA A 102 -3.76 17.21 4.56
N VAL A 103 -3.59 15.87 4.54
CA VAL A 103 -3.41 15.08 5.76
C VAL A 103 -1.96 15.00 6.21
N GLY A 104 -1.00 15.44 5.37
CA GLY A 104 0.43 15.39 5.66
C GLY A 104 0.99 13.96 5.61
N ALA A 105 0.51 13.15 4.66
CA ALA A 105 0.96 11.78 4.49
C ALA A 105 2.42 11.72 4.05
N THR A 106 3.21 10.89 4.73
CA THR A 106 4.65 10.70 4.45
C THR A 106 4.92 9.56 3.46
N ALA A 107 3.98 8.65 3.27
CA ALA A 107 3.98 7.64 2.22
C ALA A 107 2.59 7.56 1.59
N LEU A 108 2.56 7.33 0.29
CA LEU A 108 1.36 7.24 -0.53
C LEU A 108 1.44 5.90 -1.26
N ALA A 109 0.72 4.88 -0.78
CA ALA A 109 0.65 3.59 -1.44
C ALA A 109 -0.07 3.74 -2.78
N TYR A 110 0.58 3.36 -3.86
CA TYR A 110 0.11 3.52 -5.23
C TYR A 110 0.07 2.18 -5.95
N HIS A 111 -1.13 1.78 -6.38
CA HIS A 111 -1.29 0.65 -7.27
C HIS A 111 -0.83 1.00 -8.68
N ALA A 112 0.20 0.31 -9.16
CA ALA A 112 0.70 0.48 -10.52
C ALA A 112 -0.33 0.06 -11.58
N GLY A 113 -0.14 0.57 -12.79
CA GLY A 113 -0.98 0.21 -13.92
C GLY A 113 -1.03 -1.29 -14.19
N TYR A 114 -2.20 -1.77 -14.56
CA TYR A 114 -2.45 -3.16 -14.91
C TYR A 114 -3.29 -3.29 -16.18
N ARG A 115 -3.07 -4.37 -16.92
CA ARG A 115 -3.83 -4.64 -18.14
C ARG A 115 -5.20 -5.22 -17.78
N LEU A 116 -6.23 -4.52 -18.22
CA LEU A 116 -7.57 -5.10 -18.26
C LEU A 116 -7.65 -6.14 -19.39
N THR A 117 -8.31 -7.26 -19.13
CA THR A 117 -8.56 -8.31 -20.14
C THR A 117 -9.58 -7.88 -21.20
N LEU A 118 -10.02 -6.63 -21.20
CA LEU A 118 -11.04 -6.10 -22.11
C LEU A 118 -10.46 -5.59 -23.43
N PRO A 119 -11.21 -5.73 -24.56
CA PRO A 119 -10.64 -5.68 -25.92
C PRO A 119 -10.14 -4.32 -26.41
N ALA A 120 -10.52 -3.22 -25.82
CA ALA A 120 -10.50 -1.94 -26.51
C ALA A 120 -9.27 -1.04 -26.25
N GLY A 121 -8.42 -1.30 -25.26
CA GLY A 121 -7.36 -0.35 -24.90
C GLY A 121 -5.96 -0.94 -24.75
N THR A 122 -5.82 -2.25 -24.69
CA THR A 122 -4.64 -2.94 -24.18
C THR A 122 -3.73 -3.57 -25.26
N SER A 123 -3.87 -3.19 -26.52
CA SER A 123 -3.00 -3.67 -27.60
C SER A 123 -1.59 -3.04 -27.57
N LYS A 124 -1.37 -2.02 -26.75
CA LYS A 124 -0.07 -1.37 -26.66
C LYS A 124 0.96 -2.23 -25.93
N PRO A 125 2.24 -2.19 -26.36
CA PRO A 125 3.32 -2.88 -25.65
C PRO A 125 3.40 -2.45 -24.20
N MET A 126 3.71 -3.38 -23.27
CA MET A 126 3.88 -3.10 -21.84
C MET A 126 4.86 -1.95 -21.61
N GLN A 127 5.97 -1.90 -22.36
CA GLN A 127 6.98 -0.85 -22.24
C GLN A 127 6.44 0.55 -22.56
N GLU A 128 5.51 0.67 -23.52
CA GLU A 128 4.88 1.97 -23.84
C GLU A 128 3.95 2.44 -22.72
N LEU A 129 3.21 1.49 -22.10
CA LEU A 129 2.33 1.78 -20.98
C LEU A 129 3.15 2.20 -19.74
N MET A 130 4.20 1.46 -19.43
CA MET A 130 5.13 1.79 -18.34
C MET A 130 5.82 3.15 -18.57
N ALA A 131 6.26 3.45 -19.77
CA ALA A 131 6.88 4.74 -20.07
C ALA A 131 5.92 5.92 -19.81
N ARG A 132 4.66 5.76 -20.16
CA ARG A 132 3.62 6.76 -19.88
C ARG A 132 3.36 6.92 -18.39
N GLU A 133 3.18 5.83 -17.67
CA GLU A 133 3.02 5.86 -16.21
C GLU A 133 4.21 6.53 -15.52
N ARG A 134 5.43 6.21 -15.98
CA ARG A 134 6.65 6.87 -15.52
C ARG A 134 6.59 8.40 -15.68
N ASP A 135 6.24 8.87 -16.87
CA ASP A 135 6.19 10.32 -17.14
C ASP A 135 5.11 11.02 -16.30
N ILE A 136 3.98 10.35 -16.05
CA ILE A 136 2.91 10.85 -15.16
C ILE A 136 3.42 10.93 -13.73
N LEU A 137 4.00 9.86 -13.18
CA LEU A 137 4.49 9.85 -11.79
C LEU A 137 5.58 10.89 -11.56
N LEU A 138 6.52 11.04 -12.51
CA LEU A 138 7.57 12.05 -12.43
C LEU A 138 7.02 13.47 -12.44
N SER A 139 5.90 13.73 -13.11
CA SER A 139 5.30 15.08 -13.14
C SER A 139 4.78 15.55 -11.78
N TYR A 140 4.54 14.63 -10.82
CA TYR A 140 4.10 14.94 -9.46
C TYR A 140 5.17 14.72 -8.39
N ALA A 141 6.26 14.06 -8.71
CA ALA A 141 7.25 13.58 -7.73
C ALA A 141 7.89 14.72 -6.93
N ASP A 142 8.26 15.84 -7.57
CA ASP A 142 8.82 17.02 -6.90
C ASP A 142 7.83 17.65 -5.92
N GLU A 143 6.55 17.76 -6.31
CA GLU A 143 5.51 18.28 -5.43
C GLU A 143 5.34 17.39 -4.20
N VAL A 144 5.24 16.06 -4.40
CA VAL A 144 5.10 15.09 -3.31
C VAL A 144 6.30 15.15 -2.37
N ALA A 145 7.52 15.15 -2.89
CA ALA A 145 8.73 15.30 -2.09
C ALA A 145 8.77 16.64 -1.33
N GLY A 146 8.22 17.71 -1.93
CA GLY A 146 8.19 19.05 -1.37
C GLY A 146 7.40 19.18 -0.05
N TRP A 147 6.42 18.33 0.21
CA TRP A 147 5.75 18.27 1.52
C TRP A 147 6.26 17.15 2.44
N GLY A 148 7.32 16.43 2.01
CA GLY A 148 7.88 15.29 2.75
C GLY A 148 7.20 13.96 2.49
N GLY A 149 6.38 13.86 1.44
CA GLY A 149 5.74 12.64 1.00
C GLY A 149 6.62 11.80 0.07
N ASN A 150 6.21 10.56 -0.16
CA ASN A 150 6.82 9.63 -1.12
C ASN A 150 5.71 8.80 -1.79
N ILE A 151 5.73 8.69 -3.13
CA ILE A 151 4.87 7.77 -3.86
C ILE A 151 5.51 6.39 -3.79
N SER A 152 4.91 5.49 -3.02
CA SER A 152 5.40 4.13 -2.80
C SER A 152 4.63 3.17 -3.70
N ILE A 153 5.27 2.75 -4.81
CA ILE A 153 4.64 1.88 -5.82
C ILE A 153 4.54 0.47 -5.24
N GLU A 154 3.32 -0.06 -5.20
CA GLU A 154 3.03 -1.29 -4.49
C GLU A 154 3.28 -2.55 -5.34
N THR A 155 3.79 -3.61 -4.69
CA THR A 155 3.86 -4.94 -5.28
C THR A 155 2.47 -5.53 -5.44
N HIS A 156 2.18 -6.10 -6.62
CA HIS A 156 0.86 -6.61 -6.96
C HIS A 156 0.82 -8.13 -6.94
N GLY A 157 -0.17 -8.71 -6.27
CA GLY A 157 -0.35 -10.16 -6.16
C GLY A 157 -1.37 -10.77 -7.12
N PHE A 158 -2.02 -9.95 -7.94
CA PHE A 158 -3.13 -10.41 -8.78
C PHE A 158 -2.66 -11.01 -10.09
N ILE A 159 -3.11 -12.23 -10.35
CA ILE A 159 -2.77 -13.04 -11.51
C ILE A 159 -3.47 -12.56 -12.76
N GLU A 160 -4.70 -12.10 -12.63
CA GLU A 160 -5.53 -11.70 -13.78
C GLU A 160 -5.15 -10.33 -14.34
N ASN A 161 -4.51 -9.51 -13.54
CA ASN A 161 -4.12 -8.16 -13.90
C ASN A 161 -2.62 -8.13 -14.19
N ALA A 162 -2.23 -8.29 -15.44
CA ALA A 162 -0.83 -8.30 -15.85
C ALA A 162 -0.15 -6.95 -15.54
N SER A 163 0.29 -6.81 -14.29
CA SER A 163 1.10 -5.69 -13.82
C SER A 163 2.58 -6.09 -13.75
N TYR A 164 3.46 -5.16 -14.07
CA TYR A 164 4.90 -5.37 -13.95
C TYR A 164 5.34 -5.49 -12.47
N THR A 165 4.54 -4.97 -11.53
CA THR A 165 4.86 -5.00 -10.09
C THR A 165 4.60 -6.36 -9.43
N ALA A 166 4.00 -7.32 -10.15
CA ALA A 166 3.92 -8.71 -9.72
C ALA A 166 5.29 -9.44 -9.78
N PHE A 167 6.28 -8.85 -10.47
CA PHE A 167 7.60 -9.42 -10.64
C PHE A 167 8.66 -8.49 -10.03
N PRO A 168 9.50 -8.96 -9.10
CA PRO A 168 10.46 -8.11 -8.39
C PRO A 168 11.43 -7.37 -9.29
N GLU A 169 12.01 -8.04 -10.30
CA GLU A 169 12.99 -7.42 -11.19
C GLU A 169 12.41 -6.35 -12.13
N PRO A 170 11.28 -6.56 -12.84
CA PRO A 170 10.61 -5.50 -13.59
C PRO A 170 10.19 -4.31 -12.72
N HIS A 171 9.67 -4.56 -11.52
CA HIS A 171 9.29 -3.52 -10.57
C HIS A 171 10.50 -2.69 -10.12
N ALA A 172 11.57 -3.35 -9.69
CA ALA A 172 12.79 -2.67 -9.26
C ALA A 172 13.37 -1.81 -10.39
N ARG A 173 13.49 -2.36 -11.60
CA ARG A 173 13.98 -1.58 -12.77
C ARG A 173 13.11 -0.39 -13.10
N PHE A 174 11.80 -0.51 -12.93
CA PHE A 174 10.90 0.61 -13.15
C PHE A 174 11.18 1.73 -12.15
N VAL A 175 11.23 1.44 -10.85
CA VAL A 175 11.52 2.42 -9.81
C VAL A 175 12.92 3.02 -9.97
N GLU A 176 13.94 2.21 -10.27
CA GLU A 176 15.30 2.66 -10.59
C GLU A 176 15.32 3.64 -11.78
N SER A 177 14.47 3.41 -12.80
CA SER A 177 14.39 4.28 -13.96
C SER A 177 13.74 5.64 -13.68
N LEU A 178 12.98 5.76 -12.61
CA LEU A 178 12.41 7.02 -12.15
C LEU A 178 13.48 7.92 -11.51
N ASP A 179 14.45 7.31 -10.83
CA ASP A 179 15.61 7.98 -10.19
C ASP A 179 15.22 9.26 -9.44
N HIS A 180 14.18 9.15 -8.59
CA HIS A 180 13.63 10.29 -7.88
C HIS A 180 13.45 9.99 -6.39
N PRO A 181 13.93 10.85 -5.45
CA PRO A 181 13.83 10.59 -4.01
C PRO A 181 12.40 10.56 -3.46
N GLY A 182 11.44 11.20 -4.15
CA GLY A 182 10.02 11.18 -3.82
C GLY A 182 9.27 9.95 -4.32
N ILE A 183 9.97 8.95 -4.88
CA ILE A 183 9.35 7.70 -5.36
C ILE A 183 10.12 6.51 -4.80
N GLY A 184 9.40 5.48 -4.39
CA GLY A 184 9.96 4.23 -3.87
C GLY A 184 9.04 3.05 -4.10
N VAL A 185 9.34 1.97 -3.42
CA VAL A 185 8.55 0.73 -3.44
C VAL A 185 7.74 0.62 -2.15
N CYS A 186 6.47 0.26 -2.27
CA CYS A 186 5.71 -0.36 -1.19
C CYS A 186 5.77 -1.87 -1.39
N ILE A 187 6.40 -2.59 -0.45
CA ILE A 187 6.30 -4.05 -0.46
C ILE A 187 5.04 -4.43 0.31
N ASP A 188 4.05 -4.96 -0.41
CA ASP A 188 3.04 -5.81 0.20
C ASP A 188 3.58 -7.24 0.24
N PHE A 189 3.79 -7.74 1.46
CA PHE A 189 4.39 -9.06 1.68
C PHE A 189 3.45 -10.19 1.26
N GLY A 190 2.17 -10.03 1.48
CA GLY A 190 1.16 -11.01 1.09
C GLY A 190 1.00 -11.08 -0.42
N HIS A 191 0.92 -9.95 -1.10
CA HIS A 191 0.88 -9.88 -2.57
C HIS A 191 2.13 -10.53 -3.19
N SER A 192 3.31 -10.15 -2.70
CA SER A 192 4.58 -10.71 -3.17
C SER A 192 4.65 -12.22 -2.95
N PHE A 193 4.11 -12.73 -1.82
CA PHE A 193 4.07 -14.15 -1.54
C PHE A 193 3.12 -14.89 -2.48
N LEU A 194 1.91 -14.39 -2.70
CA LEU A 194 0.98 -14.95 -3.68
C LEU A 194 1.57 -14.99 -5.08
N ALA A 195 2.23 -13.91 -5.50
CA ALA A 195 2.89 -13.85 -6.80
C ALA A 195 4.03 -14.87 -6.90
N SER A 196 4.86 -15.02 -5.86
CA SER A 196 5.96 -15.99 -5.85
C SER A 196 5.47 -17.43 -5.98
N GLN A 197 4.40 -17.78 -5.26
CA GLN A 197 3.81 -19.11 -5.33
C GLN A 197 3.17 -19.40 -6.68
N TRP A 198 2.60 -18.40 -7.32
CA TRP A 198 1.96 -18.56 -8.62
C TRP A 198 2.95 -18.61 -9.77
N TYR A 199 3.91 -17.70 -9.79
CA TYR A 199 4.88 -17.57 -10.89
C TYR A 199 6.14 -18.42 -10.69
N GLY A 200 6.37 -18.96 -9.48
CA GLY A 200 7.48 -19.88 -9.19
C GLY A 200 8.84 -19.21 -9.07
N PHE A 201 8.90 -17.93 -8.65
CA PHE A 201 10.18 -17.28 -8.32
C PHE A 201 10.50 -17.41 -6.81
N ASP A 202 11.77 -17.28 -6.45
CA ASP A 202 12.17 -17.28 -5.03
C ASP A 202 11.67 -16.02 -4.33
N TYR A 203 10.90 -16.23 -3.26
CA TYR A 203 10.27 -15.15 -2.52
C TYR A 203 11.30 -14.25 -1.83
N LEU A 204 12.29 -14.84 -1.14
CA LEU A 204 13.30 -14.08 -0.40
C LEU A 204 14.20 -13.29 -1.34
N GLU A 205 14.63 -13.90 -2.45
CA GLU A 205 15.38 -13.19 -3.49
C GLU A 205 14.57 -12.04 -4.07
N GLY A 206 13.27 -12.24 -4.28
CA GLY A 206 12.35 -11.19 -4.75
C GLY A 206 12.26 -10.01 -3.80
N ILE A 207 12.05 -10.26 -2.51
CA ILE A 207 12.04 -9.22 -1.47
C ILE A 207 13.39 -8.52 -1.37
N ALA A 208 14.50 -9.29 -1.38
CA ALA A 208 15.85 -8.72 -1.31
C ALA A 208 16.16 -7.78 -2.49
N ARG A 209 15.63 -8.09 -3.70
CA ARG A 209 15.77 -7.22 -4.88
C ARG A 209 15.07 -5.87 -4.71
N LEU A 210 13.93 -5.82 -4.04
CA LEU A 210 13.14 -4.61 -3.81
C LEU A 210 13.61 -3.81 -2.59
N ALA A 211 14.21 -4.47 -1.61
CA ALA A 211 14.54 -3.88 -0.31
C ALA A 211 15.31 -2.55 -0.36
N PRO A 212 16.34 -2.34 -1.23
CA PRO A 212 17.05 -1.05 -1.30
C PRO A 212 16.18 0.12 -1.79
N LEU A 213 15.05 -0.17 -2.43
CA LEU A 213 14.13 0.82 -3.01
C LEU A 213 12.91 1.06 -2.13
N THR A 214 12.72 0.24 -1.10
CA THR A 214 11.50 0.18 -0.30
C THR A 214 11.39 1.34 0.68
N THR A 215 10.29 2.08 0.61
CA THR A 215 9.98 3.24 1.45
C THR A 215 8.76 3.02 2.33
N HIS A 216 7.97 1.98 2.04
CA HIS A 216 6.75 1.63 2.76
C HIS A 216 6.52 0.12 2.75
N PHE A 217 5.83 -0.41 3.74
CA PHE A 217 5.39 -1.80 3.80
C PHE A 217 3.88 -1.87 3.97
N HIS A 218 3.26 -2.83 3.28
CA HIS A 218 2.01 -3.43 3.67
C HIS A 218 2.29 -4.83 4.21
N VAL A 219 2.00 -5.01 5.49
CA VAL A 219 2.24 -6.27 6.20
C VAL A 219 0.92 -6.96 6.43
N GLN A 220 0.64 -7.92 5.62
CA GLN A 220 -0.52 -8.80 5.70
C GLN A 220 -0.11 -10.23 5.38
N ASP A 221 -0.85 -11.20 5.90
CA ASP A 221 -0.58 -12.62 5.72
C ASP A 221 -1.65 -13.31 4.88
N ASN A 222 -1.28 -14.42 4.27
CA ASN A 222 -2.17 -15.29 3.52
C ASN A 222 -1.60 -16.72 3.44
N MET A 223 -2.35 -17.63 2.83
CA MET A 223 -1.97 -19.05 2.76
C MET A 223 -1.08 -19.39 1.55
N GLY A 224 -0.65 -18.42 0.74
CA GLY A 224 0.10 -18.65 -0.50
C GLY A 224 -0.70 -19.35 -1.60
N ILE A 225 -2.02 -19.45 -1.44
CA ILE A 225 -2.91 -20.13 -2.38
C ILE A 225 -3.64 -19.08 -3.21
N SER A 226 -3.15 -18.87 -4.42
CA SER A 226 -3.78 -17.91 -5.34
C SER A 226 -5.14 -18.38 -5.82
N ALA A 227 -6.05 -17.46 -6.03
CA ALA A 227 -7.35 -17.75 -6.61
C ALA A 227 -7.29 -17.58 -8.13
N TYR A 228 -7.60 -18.64 -8.88
CA TYR A 228 -7.56 -18.63 -10.36
C TYR A 228 -8.43 -17.53 -11.00
N SER A 229 -9.46 -17.08 -10.30
CA SER A 229 -10.37 -16.03 -10.76
C SER A 229 -10.03 -14.64 -10.19
N GLY A 230 -8.88 -14.46 -9.54
CA GLY A 230 -8.56 -13.23 -8.80
C GLY A 230 -9.48 -12.97 -7.60
N ARG A 231 -10.46 -13.82 -7.35
CA ARG A 231 -11.43 -13.65 -6.27
C ARG A 231 -10.91 -14.26 -4.98
N THR A 232 -10.71 -13.43 -4.00
CA THR A 232 -10.45 -13.87 -2.64
C THR A 232 -11.63 -14.67 -2.09
N SER A 233 -11.34 -15.79 -1.47
CA SER A 233 -12.32 -16.63 -0.80
C SER A 233 -11.88 -16.95 0.62
N PHE A 234 -12.38 -16.16 1.58
CA PHE A 234 -12.03 -16.31 2.99
C PHE A 234 -12.41 -17.68 3.54
N ALA A 235 -13.59 -18.17 3.19
CA ALA A 235 -14.07 -19.48 3.62
C ALA A 235 -13.18 -20.64 3.17
N LEU A 236 -12.39 -20.44 2.11
CA LEU A 236 -11.49 -21.46 1.57
C LEU A 236 -10.00 -21.14 1.81
N GLY A 237 -9.69 -20.04 2.47
CA GLY A 237 -8.30 -19.60 2.70
C GLY A 237 -7.53 -19.36 1.39
N ARG A 238 -8.15 -18.74 0.39
CA ARG A 238 -7.55 -18.52 -0.94
C ARG A 238 -7.58 -17.06 -1.35
N GLY A 239 -6.51 -16.63 -2.01
CA GLY A 239 -6.35 -15.28 -2.52
C GLY A 239 -5.77 -14.35 -1.48
N ASP A 240 -6.02 -13.08 -1.68
CA ASP A 240 -5.56 -11.98 -0.86
C ASP A 240 -6.41 -11.86 0.40
N LEU A 241 -5.91 -12.43 1.50
CA LEU A 241 -6.71 -12.65 2.72
C LEU A 241 -6.58 -11.52 3.75
N HIS A 242 -5.56 -10.68 3.67
CA HIS A 242 -5.27 -9.64 4.66
C HIS A 242 -5.33 -10.12 6.10
N MET A 243 -4.71 -11.28 6.36
CA MET A 243 -4.61 -11.86 7.71
C MET A 243 -3.53 -11.14 8.53
N GLY A 244 -3.61 -11.22 9.85
CA GLY A 244 -2.54 -10.74 10.72
C GLY A 244 -1.24 -11.52 10.51
N PRO A 245 -0.07 -10.87 10.62
CA PRO A 245 1.22 -11.54 10.43
C PRO A 245 1.38 -12.70 11.42
N GLY A 246 1.80 -13.86 10.90
CA GLY A 246 1.94 -15.12 11.63
C GLY A 246 0.68 -15.98 11.68
N GLU A 247 -0.43 -15.56 11.09
CA GLU A 247 -1.66 -16.35 10.99
C GLU A 247 -1.75 -17.16 9.68
N GLY A 248 -0.91 -16.87 8.70
CA GLY A 248 -0.83 -17.54 7.41
C GLY A 248 0.48 -18.26 7.17
N ALA A 249 1.00 -18.14 5.95
CA ALA A 249 2.19 -18.86 5.48
C ALA A 249 3.31 -17.94 4.99
N VAL A 250 3.16 -16.62 5.05
CA VAL A 250 4.22 -15.68 4.68
C VAL A 250 5.41 -15.84 5.63
N PRO A 251 6.63 -16.11 5.13
CA PRO A 251 7.79 -16.41 5.98
C PRO A 251 8.44 -15.13 6.54
N PHE A 252 7.71 -14.35 7.34
CA PHE A 252 8.18 -13.08 7.90
C PHE A 252 9.51 -13.18 8.67
N ASP A 253 9.67 -14.24 9.48
CA ASP A 253 10.90 -14.45 10.26
C ASP A 253 12.11 -14.55 9.35
N ALA A 254 11.99 -15.27 8.23
CA ALA A 254 13.07 -15.40 7.26
C ALA A 254 13.38 -14.06 6.58
N VAL A 255 12.35 -13.32 6.22
CA VAL A 255 12.49 -11.97 5.61
C VAL A 255 13.25 -11.04 6.57
N PHE A 256 12.70 -10.82 7.77
CA PHE A 256 13.23 -9.82 8.69
C PHE A 256 14.53 -10.22 9.37
N SER A 257 14.91 -11.51 9.34
CA SER A 257 16.23 -11.97 9.80
C SER A 257 17.34 -11.82 8.75
N ALA A 258 17.00 -11.90 7.46
CA ALA A 258 17.98 -12.02 6.39
C ALA A 258 18.13 -10.77 5.51
N ILE A 259 17.11 -9.90 5.45
CA ILE A 259 17.04 -8.81 4.45
C ILE A 259 17.10 -7.43 5.12
N ASP A 260 18.00 -6.55 4.65
CA ASP A 260 18.13 -5.17 5.10
C ASP A 260 17.25 -4.22 4.28
N PHE A 261 16.57 -3.29 4.98
CA PHE A 261 15.77 -2.23 4.38
C PHE A 261 16.38 -0.86 4.73
N PRO A 262 17.33 -0.36 3.92
CA PRO A 262 18.16 0.78 4.30
C PRO A 262 17.42 2.12 4.36
N LYS A 263 16.22 2.21 3.80
CA LYS A 263 15.39 3.44 3.82
C LYS A 263 14.46 3.52 5.05
N GLU A 264 14.53 2.53 5.93
CA GLU A 264 13.71 2.49 7.15
C GLU A 264 12.22 2.72 6.85
N PRO A 265 11.56 1.84 6.08
CA PRO A 265 10.14 2.01 5.72
C PRO A 265 9.23 2.03 6.95
N VAL A 266 8.03 2.57 6.81
CA VAL A 266 6.98 2.41 7.82
C VAL A 266 6.47 0.97 7.78
N PHE A 267 6.41 0.32 8.94
CA PHE A 267 5.84 -1.03 9.09
C PHE A 267 4.32 -0.91 9.22
N MET A 268 3.60 -0.94 8.12
CA MET A 268 2.15 -0.74 8.10
C MET A 268 1.43 -2.08 8.08
N LEU A 269 0.68 -2.38 9.14
CA LEU A 269 -0.19 -3.54 9.19
C LEU A 269 -1.45 -3.27 8.37
N GLU A 270 -1.64 -4.05 7.32
CA GLU A 270 -2.82 -3.97 6.45
C GLU A 270 -3.74 -5.18 6.67
N ALA A 271 -4.12 -5.38 7.92
CA ALA A 271 -4.99 -6.48 8.35
C ALA A 271 -6.44 -5.98 8.41
N LEU A 272 -7.11 -5.92 7.26
CA LEU A 272 -8.37 -5.19 7.06
C LEU A 272 -9.62 -5.91 7.62
N ARG A 273 -9.48 -7.09 8.23
CA ARG A 273 -10.61 -7.97 8.55
C ARG A 273 -10.87 -8.19 10.02
N TYR A 274 -10.16 -7.48 10.84
CA TYR A 274 -10.26 -7.65 12.29
C TYR A 274 -11.08 -6.52 12.91
N ASP A 275 -11.89 -6.89 13.90
CA ASP A 275 -12.52 -5.91 14.78
C ASP A 275 -11.44 -5.31 15.68
N LEU A 276 -11.33 -4.00 15.71
CA LEU A 276 -10.38 -3.30 16.58
C LEU A 276 -10.63 -3.55 18.07
N HIS A 277 -11.77 -4.13 18.44
CA HIS A 277 -12.17 -4.33 19.82
C HIS A 277 -12.05 -5.78 20.31
N ASP A 278 -11.56 -6.70 19.47
CA ASP A 278 -11.39 -8.13 19.83
C ASP A 278 -9.98 -8.49 20.34
N GLY A 279 -9.12 -7.48 20.55
CA GLY A 279 -7.72 -7.65 20.95
C GLY A 279 -6.79 -8.03 19.79
N ALA A 280 -7.25 -8.00 18.55
CA ALA A 280 -6.41 -8.27 17.39
C ALA A 280 -5.34 -7.18 17.18
N PRO A 281 -5.63 -5.87 17.31
CA PRO A 281 -4.60 -4.84 17.15
C PRO A 281 -3.44 -5.00 18.14
N GLU A 282 -3.71 -5.35 19.40
CA GLU A 282 -2.66 -5.57 20.42
C GLU A 282 -1.79 -6.77 20.07
N ARG A 283 -2.40 -7.89 19.62
CA ARG A 283 -1.66 -9.10 19.20
C ARG A 283 -0.77 -8.80 18.00
N MET A 284 -1.30 -8.09 16.99
CA MET A 284 -0.56 -7.73 15.79
C MET A 284 0.55 -6.72 16.09
N PHE A 285 0.32 -5.76 16.99
CA PHE A 285 1.36 -4.84 17.43
C PHE A 285 2.50 -5.57 18.13
N ALA A 286 2.19 -6.54 19.00
CA ALA A 286 3.19 -7.37 19.66
C ALA A 286 4.01 -8.18 18.63
N GLU A 287 3.37 -8.74 17.63
CA GLU A 287 4.04 -9.46 16.53
C GLU A 287 4.90 -8.53 15.68
N ALA A 288 4.40 -7.36 15.30
CA ALA A 288 5.20 -6.36 14.58
C ALA A 288 6.47 -5.96 15.35
N LYS A 289 6.36 -5.78 16.66
CA LYS A 289 7.53 -5.52 17.53
C LYS A 289 8.49 -6.70 17.58
N ARG A 290 7.99 -7.93 17.63
CA ARG A 290 8.80 -9.14 17.60
C ARG A 290 9.60 -9.22 16.28
N LEU A 291 8.93 -9.03 15.16
CA LEU A 291 9.56 -9.03 13.83
C LEU A 291 10.60 -7.90 13.69
N ALA A 292 10.27 -6.70 14.17
CA ALA A 292 11.22 -5.58 14.22
C ALA A 292 12.47 -5.86 15.07
N GLY A 293 12.34 -6.72 16.09
CA GLY A 293 13.44 -7.13 16.99
C GLY A 293 14.33 -8.23 16.44
N LEU A 294 14.00 -8.92 15.35
CA LEU A 294 14.82 -9.97 14.76
C LEU A 294 16.18 -9.48 14.23
N ARG A 295 16.37 -8.17 14.17
CA ARG A 295 17.60 -7.49 13.73
C ARG A 295 18.37 -6.82 14.85
N GLY A 296 18.09 -7.17 16.08
CA GLY A 296 18.83 -6.68 17.27
C GLY A 296 20.15 -7.38 17.50
#